data_91adca797afdde005ca4f9585ce18b43
#
_entry.id   91adca797afdde005ca4f9585ce18b43
#
_cell.length_a   1.000
_cell.length_b   1.000
_cell.length_c   1.000
_cell.angle_alpha   90.00
_cell.angle_beta   90.00
_cell.angle_gamma   90.00
#
_symmetry.space_group_name_H-M   'P 1'
#
loop_
_entity.id
_entity.type
_entity.pdbx_description
1 polymer ?
#
loop_
_entity_poly.entity_id
_entity_poly.type
_entity_poly.pdbx_seq_one_letter_code
_entity_poly.pdbx_strand_id
1 'polypeptide(L)'
;MSKPLSVLFILADQHNAKVLGCKGHPDVKTPHLDRLAAEGVRFDNAITQNPICTPSRVCFLSGQYPHNHGYYGLSGPNPRGLPTVLGHFRRAGYRTAAMGKIHCPEYWVEDGCDVFHETCDSSVGGRSPAYAAHLEARGLTALEDHVALNEFGKKGRQSCDGRPSKVSYEDGQEGWCAATASAFMESCSRDGKPFFLHVSLPKPHQCFTPAQPFWDLYDEARLTLPPNADYDMAAAGKSPLLRKAAAHWRKGDWALFEPRTFEAARLRRLHGYLGSVSHVDHAVGQLLEAIDRLGLRDRVLVIYSADHGDYACEHGNMEKAPGICSDAITRIPMIWRLPDQPAAGRVCQSLVEAVDMVPTVCALAGLPPLETADGKDLSPLLKDGNGELHRVAVTEFAWSKSIRKGDKRLVYYPREVFQEDYPGGFGELYDLAADPWEMRNLYFDPAHAATVKELERELFDWLVTTTRPATILPFTPADSPQMKARYNNAVLPDNKIGPDRIRNASFKHYL
;
A
#
# COMPACT_ATOMS: atom_id res chain seq x y z
N MET A 1 -29.63 20.51 -11.76
CA MET A 1 -28.96 19.24 -11.40
C MET A 1 -27.57 19.60 -10.96
N SER A 2 -27.12 19.12 -9.82
CA SER A 2 -25.72 19.26 -9.39
C SER A 2 -24.82 18.58 -10.42
N LYS A 3 -23.67 19.19 -10.72
CA LYS A 3 -22.69 18.57 -11.65
C LYS A 3 -22.18 17.27 -11.02
N PRO A 4 -21.95 16.21 -11.82
CA PRO A 4 -21.48 14.94 -11.29
C PRO A 4 -20.10 15.08 -10.62
N LEU A 5 -19.90 14.34 -9.52
CA LEU A 5 -18.67 14.30 -8.74
C LEU A 5 -17.58 13.61 -9.56
N SER A 6 -16.41 14.21 -9.68
CA SER A 6 -15.21 13.55 -10.19
C SER A 6 -14.37 12.99 -9.03
N VAL A 7 -13.53 12.00 -9.31
CA VAL A 7 -12.69 11.34 -8.31
C VAL A 7 -11.23 11.41 -8.72
N LEU A 8 -10.37 11.90 -7.84
CA LEU A 8 -8.92 11.77 -7.90
C LEU A 8 -8.47 10.83 -6.78
N PHE A 9 -8.08 9.61 -7.13
CA PHE A 9 -7.54 8.62 -6.21
C PHE A 9 -6.03 8.55 -6.37
N ILE A 10 -5.28 9.01 -5.36
CA ILE A 10 -3.82 9.00 -5.29
C ILE A 10 -3.39 7.87 -4.35
N LEU A 11 -2.60 6.93 -4.85
CA LEU A 11 -2.08 5.80 -4.09
C LEU A 11 -0.54 5.82 -4.11
N ALA A 12 0.09 5.99 -2.95
CA ALA A 12 1.53 5.82 -2.81
C ALA A 12 1.88 4.34 -2.56
N ASP A 13 3.03 3.89 -3.03
CA ASP A 13 3.51 2.55 -2.72
C ASP A 13 4.33 2.56 -1.43
N GLN A 14 3.92 1.76 -0.44
CA GLN A 14 4.73 1.49 0.75
C GLN A 14 4.89 2.70 1.70
N HIS A 15 3.87 3.55 1.84
CA HIS A 15 3.91 4.70 2.74
C HIS A 15 3.43 4.32 4.15
N ASN A 16 4.33 4.35 5.14
CA ASN A 16 4.01 4.08 6.55
C ASN A 16 3.05 5.14 7.12
N ALA A 17 1.97 4.71 7.74
CA ALA A 17 0.94 5.59 8.30
C ALA A 17 1.43 6.57 9.38
N LYS A 18 2.56 6.27 10.05
CA LYS A 18 3.17 7.13 11.06
C LYS A 18 4.05 8.23 10.46
N VAL A 19 4.48 8.08 9.18
CA VAL A 19 5.45 8.98 8.53
C VAL A 19 4.71 10.10 7.78
N LEU A 20 4.03 10.96 8.53
CA LEU A 20 3.29 12.14 8.08
C LEU A 20 3.47 13.30 9.06
N GLY A 21 3.62 14.52 8.56
CA GLY A 21 3.71 15.73 9.40
C GLY A 21 2.45 15.92 10.25
N CYS A 22 1.26 15.79 9.68
CA CYS A 22 -0.02 15.85 10.39
C CYS A 22 -0.24 14.75 11.43
N LYS A 23 0.63 13.72 11.47
CA LYS A 23 0.68 12.69 12.53
C LYS A 23 1.72 12.99 13.60
N GLY A 24 2.47 14.10 13.45
CA GLY A 24 3.52 14.48 14.40
C GLY A 24 4.85 13.75 14.24
N HIS A 25 5.14 13.20 13.06
CA HIS A 25 6.47 12.62 12.81
C HIS A 25 7.56 13.70 12.97
N PRO A 26 8.64 13.43 13.72
CA PRO A 26 9.59 14.47 14.11
C PRO A 26 10.35 15.11 12.94
N ASP A 27 10.61 14.35 11.89
CA ASP A 27 11.53 14.77 10.83
C ASP A 27 10.85 15.01 9.49
N VAL A 28 9.81 14.20 9.12
CA VAL A 28 9.22 14.21 7.79
C VAL A 28 8.58 15.54 7.43
N LYS A 29 8.72 15.95 6.17
CA LYS A 29 8.14 17.18 5.61
C LYS A 29 7.10 16.82 4.56
N THR A 30 5.81 16.99 4.92
CA THR A 30 4.67 16.66 4.07
C THR A 30 3.63 17.78 4.03
N PRO A 31 4.02 19.03 3.65
CA PRO A 31 3.13 20.19 3.76
C PRO A 31 1.85 20.07 2.90
N HIS A 32 1.90 19.37 1.77
CA HIS A 32 0.73 19.21 0.90
C HIS A 32 -0.24 18.14 1.42
N LEU A 33 0.26 17.04 1.96
CA LEU A 33 -0.55 16.04 2.64
C LEU A 33 -1.12 16.58 3.95
N ASP A 34 -0.36 17.39 4.67
CA ASP A 34 -0.82 18.08 5.88
C ASP A 34 -1.95 19.07 5.54
N ARG A 35 -1.80 19.83 4.42
CA ARG A 35 -2.89 20.66 3.88
C ARG A 35 -4.11 19.83 3.51
N LEU A 36 -3.92 18.71 2.80
CA LEU A 36 -5.01 17.81 2.41
C LEU A 36 -5.76 17.28 3.64
N ALA A 37 -5.04 16.91 4.70
CA ALA A 37 -5.61 16.48 5.97
C ALA A 37 -6.37 17.61 6.68
N ALA A 38 -5.85 18.84 6.64
CA ALA A 38 -6.52 20.02 7.21
C ALA A 38 -7.80 20.42 6.44
N GLU A 39 -7.87 20.10 5.15
CA GLU A 39 -9.02 20.35 4.29
C GLU A 39 -10.01 19.18 4.20
N GLY A 40 -9.69 18.02 4.78
CA GLY A 40 -10.47 16.80 4.68
C GLY A 40 -10.60 16.04 5.99
N VAL A 41 -10.88 14.75 5.87
CA VAL A 41 -10.93 13.78 6.98
C VAL A 41 -9.71 12.86 6.88
N ARG A 42 -8.92 12.78 7.95
CA ARG A 42 -7.86 11.79 8.12
C ARG A 42 -8.36 10.61 8.94
N PHE A 43 -8.20 9.40 8.44
CA PHE A 43 -8.48 8.17 9.17
C PHE A 43 -7.20 7.66 9.82
N ASP A 44 -7.18 7.57 11.14
CA ASP A 44 -5.99 7.15 11.88
C ASP A 44 -5.85 5.61 11.96
N ASN A 45 -6.93 4.90 11.72
CA ASN A 45 -7.02 3.45 11.81
C ASN A 45 -7.50 2.82 10.50
N ALA A 46 -6.90 3.23 9.38
CA ALA A 46 -7.12 2.61 8.08
C ALA A 46 -6.20 1.40 7.92
N ILE A 47 -6.78 0.26 7.56
CA ILE A 47 -6.10 -1.04 7.49
C ILE A 47 -6.15 -1.57 6.05
N THR A 48 -5.00 -1.99 5.52
CA THR A 48 -4.94 -2.72 4.25
C THR A 48 -5.23 -4.20 4.47
N GLN A 49 -5.93 -4.83 3.52
CA GLN A 49 -6.32 -6.23 3.62
C GLN A 49 -5.21 -7.20 3.25
N ASN A 50 -4.10 -6.69 2.69
CA ASN A 50 -2.90 -7.51 2.45
C ASN A 50 -1.65 -6.61 2.50
N PRO A 51 -0.53 -7.04 3.12
CA PRO A 51 0.68 -6.23 3.27
C PRO A 51 1.60 -6.28 2.02
N ILE A 52 1.09 -6.70 0.86
CA ILE A 52 1.82 -6.81 -0.40
C ILE A 52 1.12 -6.00 -1.49
N CYS A 53 1.90 -5.38 -2.39
CA CYS A 53 1.42 -4.42 -3.39
C CYS A 53 0.25 -4.95 -4.24
N THR A 54 0.45 -6.01 -5.03
CA THR A 54 -0.58 -6.50 -5.96
C THR A 54 -1.89 -6.87 -5.26
N PRO A 55 -1.93 -7.72 -4.22
CA PRO A 55 -3.19 -8.06 -3.58
C PRO A 55 -3.87 -6.86 -2.91
N SER A 56 -3.11 -5.95 -2.28
CA SER A 56 -3.69 -4.72 -1.72
C SER A 56 -4.32 -3.85 -2.80
N ARG A 57 -3.65 -3.68 -3.95
CA ARG A 57 -4.17 -2.89 -5.08
C ARG A 57 -5.42 -3.53 -5.68
N VAL A 58 -5.47 -4.87 -5.73
CA VAL A 58 -6.69 -5.59 -6.12
C VAL A 58 -7.82 -5.31 -5.12
N CYS A 59 -7.54 -5.30 -3.80
CA CYS A 59 -8.54 -4.92 -2.79
C CYS A 59 -9.09 -3.51 -3.03
N PHE A 60 -8.23 -2.51 -3.23
CA PHE A 60 -8.64 -1.13 -3.49
C PHE A 60 -9.49 -0.98 -4.74
N LEU A 61 -9.15 -1.68 -5.83
CA LEU A 61 -9.78 -1.47 -7.12
C LEU A 61 -11.00 -2.37 -7.38
N SER A 62 -11.12 -3.49 -6.67
CA SER A 62 -12.29 -4.38 -6.72
C SER A 62 -13.26 -4.20 -5.55
N GLY A 63 -12.78 -3.69 -4.42
CA GLY A 63 -13.52 -3.66 -3.16
C GLY A 63 -13.64 -5.02 -2.49
N GLN A 64 -12.84 -6.04 -2.89
CA GLN A 64 -12.95 -7.41 -2.36
C GLN A 64 -11.82 -7.77 -1.43
N TYR A 65 -12.11 -8.69 -0.49
CA TYR A 65 -11.11 -9.31 0.37
C TYR A 65 -10.22 -10.31 -0.39
N PRO A 66 -8.96 -10.53 0.07
CA PRO A 66 -8.04 -11.48 -0.56
C PRO A 66 -8.60 -12.89 -0.74
N HIS A 67 -9.34 -13.42 0.23
CA HIS A 67 -9.95 -14.75 0.15
C HIS A 67 -11.07 -14.83 -0.92
N ASN A 68 -11.65 -13.69 -1.33
CA ASN A 68 -12.67 -13.64 -2.38
C ASN A 68 -12.06 -13.42 -3.77
N HIS A 69 -11.00 -12.60 -3.92
CA HIS A 69 -10.35 -12.39 -5.21
C HIS A 69 -9.15 -13.32 -5.47
N GLY A 70 -8.65 -14.04 -4.47
CA GLY A 70 -7.62 -15.08 -4.61
C GLY A 70 -6.16 -14.60 -4.74
N TYR A 71 -5.88 -13.29 -4.65
CA TYR A 71 -4.53 -12.75 -4.67
C TYR A 71 -3.95 -12.65 -3.26
N TYR A 72 -2.83 -13.35 -3.00
CA TYR A 72 -2.07 -13.31 -1.76
C TYR A 72 -0.60 -12.94 -1.95
N GLY A 73 -0.17 -12.71 -3.19
CA GLY A 73 1.18 -12.35 -3.59
C GLY A 73 1.18 -11.63 -4.92
N LEU A 74 2.35 -11.48 -5.55
CA LEU A 74 2.51 -10.76 -6.81
C LEU A 74 1.89 -11.47 -8.02
N SER A 75 1.49 -12.73 -7.86
CA SER A 75 0.78 -13.53 -8.87
C SER A 75 -0.48 -14.14 -8.26
N GLY A 76 -1.46 -14.44 -9.09
CA GLY A 76 -2.75 -14.97 -8.66
C GLY A 76 -3.59 -15.48 -9.84
N PRO A 77 -4.88 -15.76 -9.62
CA PRO A 77 -5.80 -16.20 -10.67
C PRO A 77 -5.98 -15.13 -11.75
N ASN A 78 -6.49 -15.51 -12.93
CA ASN A 78 -6.87 -14.52 -13.94
C ASN A 78 -8.06 -13.69 -13.46
N PRO A 79 -7.94 -12.37 -13.29
CA PRO A 79 -9.02 -11.54 -12.78
C PRO A 79 -10.01 -11.11 -13.87
N ARG A 80 -9.89 -11.63 -15.11
CA ARG A 80 -10.86 -11.34 -16.16
C ARG A 80 -12.26 -11.74 -15.69
N GLY A 81 -13.16 -10.75 -15.62
CA GLY A 81 -14.48 -10.91 -15.04
C GLY A 81 -14.64 -10.40 -13.62
N LEU A 82 -13.53 -10.10 -12.90
CA LEU A 82 -13.58 -9.35 -11.65
C LEU A 82 -13.82 -7.86 -12.00
N PRO A 83 -14.93 -7.26 -11.60
CA PRO A 83 -15.18 -5.85 -11.88
C PRO A 83 -14.16 -4.94 -11.18
N THR A 84 -13.75 -3.85 -11.86
CA THR A 84 -12.97 -2.78 -11.29
C THR A 84 -13.82 -1.53 -11.08
N VAL A 85 -13.47 -0.71 -10.10
CA VAL A 85 -14.08 0.60 -9.90
C VAL A 85 -13.95 1.48 -11.16
N LEU A 86 -12.79 1.46 -11.85
CA LEU A 86 -12.60 2.21 -13.09
C LEU A 86 -13.57 1.76 -14.17
N GLY A 87 -13.69 0.43 -14.42
CA GLY A 87 -14.64 -0.11 -15.37
C GLY A 87 -16.10 0.20 -15.02
N HIS A 88 -16.43 0.26 -13.72
CA HIS A 88 -17.75 0.64 -13.24
C HIS A 88 -18.06 2.11 -13.56
N PHE A 89 -17.15 3.04 -13.24
CA PHE A 89 -17.29 4.46 -13.56
C PHE A 89 -17.32 4.73 -15.06
N ARG A 90 -16.50 4.01 -15.85
CA ARG A 90 -16.51 4.11 -17.33
C ARG A 90 -17.89 3.76 -17.91
N ARG A 91 -18.49 2.66 -17.44
CA ARG A 91 -19.86 2.27 -17.86
C ARG A 91 -20.91 3.31 -17.46
N ALA A 92 -20.68 4.07 -16.39
CA ALA A 92 -21.54 5.17 -15.97
C ALA A 92 -21.28 6.49 -16.73
N GLY A 93 -20.41 6.49 -17.76
CA GLY A 93 -20.16 7.65 -18.62
C GLY A 93 -19.04 8.58 -18.16
N TYR A 94 -18.29 8.21 -17.14
CA TYR A 94 -17.08 8.93 -16.72
C TYR A 94 -15.94 8.70 -17.69
N ARG A 95 -15.08 9.69 -17.84
CA ARG A 95 -13.73 9.45 -18.40
C ARG A 95 -12.85 8.81 -17.32
N THR A 96 -12.15 7.75 -17.68
CA THR A 96 -11.36 6.97 -16.72
C THR A 96 -9.89 6.95 -17.11
N ALA A 97 -9.00 7.11 -16.11
CA ALA A 97 -7.58 6.99 -16.33
C ALA A 97 -6.89 6.32 -15.14
N ALA A 98 -5.83 5.57 -15.44
CA ALA A 98 -4.89 5.05 -14.45
C ALA A 98 -3.46 5.27 -14.94
N MET A 99 -2.59 5.80 -14.07
CA MET A 99 -1.20 6.09 -14.39
C MET A 99 -0.27 5.94 -13.19
N GLY A 100 0.95 5.53 -13.47
CA GLY A 100 1.99 5.26 -12.47
C GLY A 100 2.19 3.76 -12.23
N LYS A 101 2.53 3.37 -11.03
CA LYS A 101 2.69 1.96 -10.65
C LYS A 101 1.32 1.31 -10.42
N ILE A 102 0.72 0.74 -11.44
CA ILE A 102 -0.56 0.06 -11.31
C ILE A 102 -0.36 -1.32 -10.66
N HIS A 103 0.65 -2.07 -11.10
CA HIS A 103 1.12 -3.32 -10.51
C HIS A 103 -0.01 -4.30 -10.17
N CYS A 104 -0.98 -4.37 -11.06
CA CYS A 104 -2.11 -5.28 -11.05
C CYS A 104 -1.96 -6.29 -12.19
N PRO A 105 -2.76 -7.36 -12.22
CA PRO A 105 -2.77 -8.30 -13.33
C PRO A 105 -2.99 -7.61 -14.69
N GLU A 106 -2.30 -8.11 -15.73
CA GLU A 106 -2.37 -7.59 -17.11
C GLU A 106 -3.81 -7.40 -17.57
N TYR A 107 -4.06 -6.30 -18.27
CA TYR A 107 -5.34 -5.92 -18.87
C TYR A 107 -6.50 -5.68 -17.88
N TRP A 108 -6.39 -6.10 -16.63
CA TRP A 108 -7.50 -6.03 -15.69
C TRP A 108 -7.94 -4.59 -15.37
N VAL A 109 -6.98 -3.71 -15.10
CA VAL A 109 -7.24 -2.28 -14.86
C VAL A 109 -7.34 -1.52 -16.17
N GLU A 110 -6.48 -1.85 -17.15
CA GLU A 110 -6.42 -1.23 -18.47
C GLU A 110 -7.74 -1.28 -19.21
N ASP A 111 -8.44 -2.45 -19.21
CA ASP A 111 -9.75 -2.63 -19.82
C ASP A 111 -10.82 -1.67 -19.27
N GLY A 112 -10.62 -1.16 -18.06
CA GLY A 112 -11.51 -0.17 -17.42
C GLY A 112 -11.13 1.29 -17.69
N CYS A 113 -10.07 1.58 -18.46
CA CYS A 113 -9.52 2.91 -18.66
C CYS A 113 -9.70 3.43 -20.08
N ASP A 114 -9.91 4.75 -20.22
CA ASP A 114 -9.76 5.47 -21.49
C ASP A 114 -8.29 5.90 -21.72
N VAL A 115 -7.55 6.12 -20.64
CA VAL A 115 -6.11 6.42 -20.65
C VAL A 115 -5.41 5.53 -19.63
N PHE A 116 -4.38 4.81 -20.07
CA PHE A 116 -3.62 3.89 -19.20
C PHE A 116 -2.11 4.06 -19.42
N HIS A 117 -1.38 4.26 -18.32
CA HIS A 117 0.08 4.41 -18.33
C HIS A 117 0.71 3.67 -17.15
N GLU A 118 1.17 2.45 -17.33
CA GLU A 118 2.02 1.74 -16.35
C GLU A 118 3.47 2.22 -16.47
N THR A 119 4.00 2.90 -15.46
CA THR A 119 5.35 3.46 -15.48
C THR A 119 6.39 2.62 -14.78
N CYS A 120 5.94 1.73 -13.89
CA CYS A 120 6.83 0.91 -13.05
C CYS A 120 6.35 -0.53 -13.05
N ASP A 121 6.80 -1.29 -14.02
CA ASP A 121 6.51 -2.71 -14.07
C ASP A 121 7.77 -3.56 -14.06
N SER A 122 7.98 -4.24 -12.94
CA SER A 122 9.00 -5.26 -12.80
C SER A 122 8.49 -6.66 -13.12
N SER A 123 7.17 -6.88 -13.14
CA SER A 123 6.54 -8.20 -13.26
C SER A 123 5.99 -8.50 -14.66
N VAL A 124 5.62 -7.49 -15.42
CA VAL A 124 4.92 -7.61 -16.71
C VAL A 124 5.75 -7.14 -17.92
N GLY A 125 6.94 -6.61 -17.68
CA GLY A 125 7.93 -6.36 -18.73
C GLY A 125 7.70 -5.12 -19.58
N GLY A 126 7.07 -4.06 -19.02
CA GLY A 126 6.85 -2.87 -19.82
C GLY A 126 6.67 -1.59 -19.04
N ARG A 127 7.48 -0.59 -19.34
CA ARG A 127 7.18 0.80 -19.04
C ARG A 127 6.05 1.26 -19.95
N SER A 128 5.29 2.25 -19.50
CA SER A 128 4.41 2.98 -20.42
C SER A 128 5.20 3.44 -21.65
N PRO A 129 4.77 3.13 -22.88
CA PRO A 129 5.45 3.62 -24.09
C PRO A 129 5.63 5.14 -24.09
N ALA A 130 4.66 5.87 -23.53
CA ALA A 130 4.72 7.33 -23.41
C ALA A 130 5.80 7.79 -22.43
N TYR A 131 5.94 7.12 -21.28
CA TYR A 131 7.00 7.44 -20.32
C TYR A 131 8.38 7.02 -20.85
N ALA A 132 8.46 5.85 -21.50
CA ALA A 132 9.71 5.41 -22.15
C ALA A 132 10.17 6.40 -23.21
N ALA A 133 9.27 6.86 -24.08
CA ALA A 133 9.58 7.87 -25.10
C ALA A 133 10.00 9.22 -24.48
N HIS A 134 9.40 9.60 -23.34
CA HIS A 134 9.81 10.79 -22.59
C HIS A 134 11.26 10.71 -22.11
N LEU A 135 11.66 9.57 -21.52
CA LEU A 135 13.04 9.35 -21.06
C LEU A 135 14.03 9.26 -22.22
N GLU A 136 13.65 8.57 -23.30
CA GLU A 136 14.49 8.41 -24.50
C GLU A 136 14.77 9.75 -25.14
N ALA A 137 13.75 10.58 -25.37
CA ALA A 137 13.88 11.92 -25.96
C ALA A 137 14.81 12.85 -25.16
N ARG A 138 15.08 12.54 -23.89
CA ARG A 138 15.97 13.31 -23.01
C ARG A 138 17.29 12.60 -22.71
N GLY A 139 17.52 11.41 -23.28
CA GLY A 139 18.71 10.61 -22.99
C GLY A 139 18.82 10.08 -21.56
N LEU A 140 17.69 9.96 -20.87
CA LEU A 140 17.62 9.61 -19.43
C LEU A 140 17.38 8.13 -19.17
N THR A 141 17.12 7.30 -20.18
CA THR A 141 16.71 5.90 -20.02
C THR A 141 17.67 5.08 -19.15
N ALA A 142 18.99 5.27 -19.30
CA ALA A 142 20.01 4.55 -18.53
C ALA A 142 20.19 5.10 -17.10
N LEU A 143 19.70 6.30 -16.83
CA LEU A 143 19.82 6.98 -15.54
C LEU A 143 18.61 6.74 -14.63
N GLU A 144 17.50 6.27 -15.21
CA GLU A 144 16.28 5.99 -14.47
C GLU A 144 16.55 4.94 -13.38
N ASP A 145 16.02 5.16 -12.19
CA ASP A 145 16.41 4.45 -10.98
C ASP A 145 16.22 2.93 -11.07
N HIS A 146 15.11 2.47 -11.64
CA HIS A 146 14.84 1.02 -11.77
C HIS A 146 15.77 0.34 -12.78
N VAL A 147 16.17 1.05 -13.85
CA VAL A 147 17.15 0.53 -14.82
C VAL A 147 18.53 0.46 -14.20
N ALA A 148 18.95 1.55 -13.57
CA ALA A 148 20.25 1.63 -12.91
C ALA A 148 20.40 0.55 -11.84
N LEU A 149 19.31 0.19 -11.15
CA LEU A 149 19.30 -0.81 -10.08
C LEU A 149 19.18 -2.24 -10.60
N ASN A 150 18.50 -2.50 -11.69
CA ASN A 150 18.50 -3.80 -12.35
C ASN A 150 19.92 -4.19 -12.82
N GLU A 151 20.76 -3.22 -13.18
CA GLU A 151 22.18 -3.50 -13.45
C GLU A 151 22.95 -3.90 -12.18
N PHE A 152 22.61 -3.32 -11.03
CA PHE A 152 23.14 -3.75 -9.73
C PHE A 152 22.58 -5.10 -9.28
N GLY A 153 21.29 -5.37 -9.52
CA GLY A 153 20.63 -6.64 -9.21
C GLY A 153 21.27 -7.83 -9.93
N LYS A 154 21.81 -7.65 -11.14
CA LYS A 154 22.61 -8.66 -11.86
C LYS A 154 23.89 -9.07 -11.12
N LYS A 155 24.34 -8.28 -10.16
CA LYS A 155 25.47 -8.57 -9.26
C LYS A 155 25.02 -9.21 -7.93
N GLY A 156 23.76 -9.65 -7.81
CA GLY A 156 23.22 -10.33 -6.62
C GLY A 156 22.97 -9.42 -5.41
N ARG A 157 22.90 -8.09 -5.60
CA ARG A 157 22.68 -7.11 -4.56
C ARG A 157 21.46 -6.27 -4.88
N GLN A 158 20.43 -6.31 -4.05
CA GLN A 158 19.30 -5.37 -4.14
C GLN A 158 19.70 -4.05 -3.47
N SER A 159 19.47 -2.92 -4.16
CA SER A 159 19.81 -1.61 -3.63
C SER A 159 18.66 -1.04 -2.82
N CYS A 160 18.72 -1.22 -1.52
CA CYS A 160 17.91 -0.46 -0.57
C CYS A 160 18.73 0.67 0.10
N ASP A 161 19.88 1.01 -0.47
CA ASP A 161 20.71 2.10 0.04
C ASP A 161 20.17 3.45 -0.46
N GLY A 162 19.94 4.39 0.46
CA GLY A 162 19.43 5.72 0.13
C GLY A 162 20.49 6.53 -0.64
N ARG A 163 20.05 7.18 -1.73
CA ARG A 163 20.86 8.11 -2.53
C ARG A 163 19.97 9.08 -3.30
N PRO A 164 20.47 10.24 -3.71
CA PRO A 164 19.70 11.07 -4.63
C PRO A 164 19.56 10.39 -6.00
N SER A 165 18.40 10.56 -6.64
CA SER A 165 18.19 10.17 -8.03
C SER A 165 19.10 10.96 -8.96
N LYS A 166 19.46 10.33 -10.08
CA LYS A 166 20.15 11.02 -11.19
C LYS A 166 19.17 11.66 -12.17
N VAL A 167 17.90 11.37 -12.02
CA VAL A 167 16.82 11.95 -12.82
C VAL A 167 16.16 13.06 -12.01
N SER A 168 15.82 14.18 -12.67
CA SER A 168 15.12 15.28 -12.03
C SER A 168 13.73 14.85 -11.58
N TYR A 169 13.10 15.65 -10.71
CA TYR A 169 11.72 15.39 -10.30
C TYR A 169 10.77 15.34 -11.51
N GLU A 170 10.89 16.32 -12.39
CA GLU A 170 10.00 16.51 -13.56
C GLU A 170 10.07 15.34 -14.55
N ASP A 171 11.24 14.74 -14.67
CA ASP A 171 11.49 13.61 -15.58
C ASP A 171 11.32 12.25 -14.89
N GLY A 172 11.29 12.24 -13.57
CA GLY A 172 11.00 11.04 -12.76
C GLY A 172 9.53 10.60 -12.86
N GLN A 173 9.26 9.39 -12.39
CA GLN A 173 7.92 8.79 -12.52
C GLN A 173 6.84 9.63 -11.85
N GLU A 174 7.09 10.15 -10.65
CA GLU A 174 6.12 10.92 -9.88
C GLU A 174 5.78 12.26 -10.56
N GLY A 175 6.81 13.00 -11.00
CA GLY A 175 6.63 14.28 -11.69
C GLY A 175 5.94 14.12 -13.04
N TRP A 176 6.37 13.11 -13.83
CA TRP A 176 5.73 12.78 -15.10
C TRP A 176 4.27 12.36 -14.92
N CYS A 177 3.96 11.54 -13.91
CA CYS A 177 2.58 11.14 -13.58
C CYS A 177 1.74 12.35 -13.16
N ALA A 178 2.26 13.23 -12.31
CA ALA A 178 1.54 14.42 -11.87
C ALA A 178 1.24 15.36 -13.03
N ALA A 179 2.19 15.57 -13.96
CA ALA A 179 2.01 16.38 -15.15
C ALA A 179 0.97 15.75 -16.11
N THR A 180 1.07 14.45 -16.37
CA THR A 180 0.15 13.71 -17.25
C THR A 180 -1.27 13.69 -16.67
N ALA A 181 -1.41 13.48 -15.35
CA ALA A 181 -2.66 13.53 -14.64
C ALA A 181 -3.31 14.92 -14.70
N SER A 182 -2.50 15.99 -14.55
CA SER A 182 -2.97 17.37 -14.67
C SER A 182 -3.51 17.66 -16.08
N ALA A 183 -2.81 17.21 -17.12
CA ALA A 183 -3.28 17.34 -18.50
C ALA A 183 -4.57 16.55 -18.78
N PHE A 184 -4.71 15.37 -18.18
CA PHE A 184 -5.95 14.61 -18.27
C PHE A 184 -7.12 15.33 -17.60
N MET A 185 -6.95 15.88 -16.39
CA MET A 185 -7.98 16.67 -15.69
C MET A 185 -8.36 17.92 -16.51
N GLU A 186 -7.39 18.60 -17.13
CA GLU A 186 -7.64 19.74 -17.98
C GLU A 186 -8.47 19.38 -19.22
N SER A 187 -8.16 18.27 -19.88
CA SER A 187 -8.97 17.74 -20.98
C SER A 187 -10.39 17.44 -20.55
N CYS A 188 -10.59 16.77 -19.42
CA CYS A 188 -11.91 16.48 -18.88
C CYS A 188 -12.71 17.74 -18.54
N SER A 189 -12.02 18.76 -17.93
CA SER A 189 -12.64 20.04 -17.61
C SER A 189 -13.09 20.79 -18.86
N ARG A 190 -12.29 20.82 -19.93
CA ARG A 190 -12.62 21.43 -21.20
C ARG A 190 -13.80 20.72 -21.88
N ASP A 191 -13.86 19.39 -21.80
CA ASP A 191 -14.94 18.59 -22.40
C ASP A 191 -16.21 18.56 -21.52
N GLY A 192 -16.17 19.15 -20.31
CA GLY A 192 -17.26 19.17 -19.34
C GLY A 192 -17.63 17.79 -18.80
N LYS A 193 -16.75 16.79 -18.88
CA LYS A 193 -16.99 15.41 -18.47
C LYS A 193 -16.46 15.11 -17.07
N PRO A 194 -17.21 14.37 -16.24
CA PRO A 194 -16.69 13.87 -14.98
C PRO A 194 -15.63 12.79 -15.24
N PHE A 195 -14.73 12.61 -14.27
CA PHE A 195 -13.65 11.63 -14.37
C PHE A 195 -13.47 10.79 -13.11
N PHE A 196 -12.95 9.59 -13.30
CA PHE A 196 -12.28 8.80 -12.26
C PHE A 196 -10.81 8.66 -12.67
N LEU A 197 -9.92 9.30 -11.92
CA LEU A 197 -8.49 9.34 -12.17
C LEU A 197 -7.75 8.63 -11.04
N HIS A 198 -7.07 7.53 -11.35
CA HIS A 198 -6.17 6.83 -10.43
C HIS A 198 -4.72 7.19 -10.73
N VAL A 199 -4.06 7.88 -9.81
CA VAL A 199 -2.63 8.21 -9.88
C VAL A 199 -1.89 7.39 -8.83
N SER A 200 -1.07 6.47 -9.27
CA SER A 200 -0.35 5.55 -8.40
C SER A 200 1.15 5.85 -8.44
N LEU A 201 1.66 6.41 -7.35
CA LEU A 201 3.03 6.86 -7.22
C LEU A 201 3.92 5.74 -6.71
N PRO A 202 5.02 5.37 -7.41
CA PRO A 202 5.88 4.26 -6.99
C PRO A 202 6.68 4.52 -5.72
N LYS A 203 7.01 5.79 -5.39
CA LYS A 203 7.62 6.12 -4.10
C LYS A 203 6.56 6.15 -2.98
N PRO A 204 6.99 5.96 -1.72
CA PRO A 204 8.36 5.76 -1.21
C PRO A 204 8.90 4.32 -1.24
N HIS A 205 8.33 3.40 -2.04
CA HIS A 205 8.91 2.07 -2.25
C HIS A 205 10.39 2.16 -2.64
N GLN A 206 11.18 1.17 -2.22
CA GLN A 206 12.59 1.12 -2.65
C GLN A 206 12.65 1.08 -4.21
N CYS A 207 13.60 1.69 -4.85
CA CYS A 207 14.83 2.23 -4.26
C CYS A 207 14.57 3.58 -3.59
N PHE A 208 15.18 3.82 -2.46
CA PHE A 208 15.03 5.07 -1.72
C PHE A 208 15.84 6.18 -2.38
N THR A 209 15.40 6.58 -3.56
CA THR A 209 16.09 7.52 -4.47
C THR A 209 15.21 8.72 -4.79
N PRO A 210 14.96 9.62 -3.82
CA PRO A 210 14.29 10.88 -4.13
C PRO A 210 15.14 11.75 -5.07
N ALA A 211 14.51 12.62 -5.85
CA ALA A 211 15.24 13.65 -6.60
C ALA A 211 16.01 14.55 -5.64
N GLN A 212 17.09 15.18 -6.15
CA GLN A 212 18.05 15.95 -5.34
C GLN A 212 17.39 16.96 -4.37
N PRO A 213 16.41 17.79 -4.77
CA PRO A 213 15.82 18.75 -3.84
C PRO A 213 15.16 18.10 -2.62
N PHE A 214 14.60 16.89 -2.74
CA PHE A 214 13.97 16.18 -1.62
C PHE A 214 14.99 15.41 -0.78
N TRP A 215 16.09 14.98 -1.39
CA TRP A 215 17.25 14.47 -0.68
C TRP A 215 17.84 15.53 0.24
N ASP A 216 18.06 16.74 -0.24
CA ASP A 216 18.68 17.83 0.50
C ASP A 216 17.82 18.40 1.64
N LEU A 217 16.53 17.98 1.74
CA LEU A 217 15.66 18.39 2.85
C LEU A 217 16.09 17.85 4.22
N TYR A 218 16.91 16.81 4.24
CA TYR A 218 17.23 16.05 5.45
C TYR A 218 18.73 16.01 5.70
N ASP A 219 19.10 16.00 6.97
CA ASP A 219 20.46 15.74 7.45
C ASP A 219 20.48 14.37 8.13
N GLU A 220 21.18 13.41 7.54
CA GLU A 220 21.27 12.03 7.99
C GLU A 220 21.66 11.91 9.46
N ALA A 221 22.60 12.79 9.92
CA ALA A 221 23.10 12.78 11.29
C ALA A 221 22.07 13.26 12.34
N ARG A 222 20.97 13.87 11.90
CA ARG A 222 19.95 14.47 12.77
C ARG A 222 18.65 13.70 12.78
N LEU A 223 18.54 12.62 12.02
CA LEU A 223 17.32 11.84 11.91
C LEU A 223 17.00 11.07 13.20
N THR A 224 15.75 11.05 13.55
CA THR A 224 15.23 10.35 14.72
C THR A 224 14.76 8.95 14.34
N LEU A 225 15.36 7.94 14.95
CA LEU A 225 14.90 6.55 14.80
C LEU A 225 13.62 6.32 15.60
N PRO A 226 12.71 5.43 15.13
CA PRO A 226 11.54 5.08 15.92
C PRO A 226 11.92 4.40 17.24
N PRO A 227 11.10 4.53 18.30
CA PRO A 227 11.40 3.99 19.63
C PRO A 227 11.68 2.49 19.66
N ASN A 228 11.11 1.74 18.71
CA ASN A 228 11.30 0.28 18.56
C ASN A 228 12.38 -0.10 17.53
N ALA A 229 13.26 0.82 17.15
CA ALA A 229 14.35 0.52 16.21
C ALA A 229 15.38 -0.46 16.78
N ASP A 230 15.61 -0.40 18.09
CA ASP A 230 16.56 -1.24 18.81
C ASP A 230 16.00 -1.70 20.15
N TYR A 231 15.75 -2.99 20.29
CA TYR A 231 15.35 -3.64 21.53
C TYR A 231 15.55 -5.16 21.43
N ASP A 232 15.47 -5.86 22.54
CA ASP A 232 15.54 -7.33 22.54
C ASP A 232 14.21 -7.93 22.08
N MET A 233 14.10 -8.17 20.78
CA MET A 233 12.92 -8.77 20.18
C MET A 233 12.68 -10.22 20.61
N ALA A 234 13.71 -10.94 21.07
CA ALA A 234 13.56 -12.30 21.57
C ALA A 234 12.89 -12.29 22.95
N ALA A 235 13.38 -11.45 23.86
CA ALA A 235 12.76 -11.25 25.17
C ALA A 235 11.36 -10.63 25.06
N ALA A 236 11.11 -9.82 24.02
CA ALA A 236 9.82 -9.24 23.71
C ALA A 236 8.82 -10.23 23.10
N GLY A 237 9.22 -11.47 22.78
CA GLY A 237 8.37 -12.51 22.20
C GLY A 237 7.96 -12.25 20.74
N LYS A 238 8.74 -11.48 19.97
CA LYS A 238 8.47 -11.22 18.56
C LYS A 238 8.66 -12.47 17.72
N SER A 239 7.94 -12.54 16.58
CA SER A 239 7.98 -13.73 15.72
C SER A 239 9.39 -14.07 15.25
N PRO A 240 9.73 -15.38 15.12
CA PRO A 240 11.02 -15.82 14.61
C PRO A 240 11.38 -15.22 13.24
N LEU A 241 10.38 -15.04 12.36
CA LEU A 241 10.59 -14.45 11.03
C LEU A 241 11.00 -12.96 11.12
N LEU A 242 10.36 -12.18 11.98
CA LEU A 242 10.72 -10.77 12.14
C LEU A 242 12.12 -10.63 12.71
N ARG A 243 12.47 -11.47 13.70
CA ARG A 243 13.82 -11.52 14.29
C ARG A 243 14.89 -11.89 13.26
N LYS A 244 14.62 -12.88 12.40
CA LYS A 244 15.52 -13.26 11.30
C LYS A 244 15.69 -12.14 10.28
N ALA A 245 14.61 -11.45 9.91
CA ALA A 245 14.66 -10.31 9.01
C ALA A 245 15.54 -9.19 9.58
N ALA A 246 15.33 -8.80 10.84
CA ALA A 246 16.15 -7.79 11.50
C ALA A 246 17.64 -8.21 11.61
N ALA A 247 17.89 -9.49 11.92
CA ALA A 247 19.26 -10.02 11.96
C ALA A 247 19.93 -9.99 10.58
N HIS A 248 19.17 -10.25 9.52
CA HIS A 248 19.63 -10.13 8.15
C HIS A 248 20.01 -8.68 7.80
N TRP A 249 19.14 -7.71 8.14
CA TRP A 249 19.46 -6.29 8.00
C TRP A 249 20.72 -5.84 8.77
N ARG A 250 21.00 -6.46 9.90
CA ARG A 250 22.22 -6.16 10.72
C ARG A 250 23.51 -6.74 10.15
N LYS A 251 23.46 -7.80 9.34
CA LYS A 251 24.66 -8.46 8.78
C LYS A 251 25.41 -7.67 7.70
N GLY A 252 24.91 -6.52 7.27
CA GLY A 252 25.72 -5.46 6.71
C GLY A 252 26.13 -5.53 5.23
N ASP A 253 25.66 -6.50 4.44
CA ASP A 253 25.98 -6.58 3.00
C ASP A 253 25.20 -5.57 2.12
N TRP A 254 24.52 -4.62 2.76
CA TRP A 254 23.56 -3.70 2.13
C TRP A 254 24.16 -2.37 1.68
N ALA A 255 25.40 -2.05 2.10
CA ALA A 255 26.09 -0.86 1.64
C ALA A 255 26.65 -1.10 0.24
N LEU A 256 25.85 -0.80 -0.79
CA LEU A 256 26.22 -1.06 -2.17
C LEU A 256 27.24 -0.06 -2.72
N PHE A 257 27.25 1.15 -2.20
CA PHE A 257 28.01 2.26 -2.76
C PHE A 257 29.24 2.61 -1.92
N GLU A 258 29.17 2.42 -0.60
CA GLU A 258 30.27 2.72 0.33
C GLU A 258 30.24 1.75 1.52
N PRO A 259 31.39 1.28 2.03
CA PRO A 259 31.46 0.51 3.26
C PRO A 259 30.91 1.36 4.41
N ARG A 260 29.86 0.88 5.10
CA ARG A 260 29.24 1.59 6.22
C ARG A 260 29.03 0.67 7.41
N THR A 261 28.98 1.25 8.59
CA THR A 261 28.42 0.55 9.75
C THR A 261 26.93 0.31 9.56
N PHE A 262 26.37 -0.65 10.28
CA PHE A 262 24.92 -0.88 10.26
C PHE A 262 24.13 0.39 10.61
N GLU A 263 24.59 1.14 11.60
CA GLU A 263 23.96 2.38 12.07
C GLU A 263 23.92 3.44 10.96
N ALA A 264 25.05 3.68 10.31
CA ALA A 264 25.12 4.63 9.21
C ALA A 264 24.27 4.18 8.00
N ALA A 265 24.27 2.89 7.69
CA ALA A 265 23.44 2.35 6.61
C ALA A 265 21.94 2.48 6.91
N ARG A 266 21.51 2.28 8.15
CA ARG A 266 20.13 2.43 8.61
C ARG A 266 19.66 3.89 8.49
N LEU A 267 20.42 4.83 8.99
CA LEU A 267 20.12 6.26 8.89
C LEU A 267 20.07 6.72 7.42
N ARG A 268 21.00 6.25 6.60
CA ARG A 268 21.02 6.53 5.16
C ARG A 268 19.74 6.07 4.44
N ARG A 269 19.24 4.88 4.78
CA ARG A 269 17.97 4.37 4.22
C ARG A 269 16.78 5.18 4.69
N LEU A 270 16.73 5.51 6.00
CA LEU A 270 15.69 6.37 6.54
C LEU A 270 15.69 7.73 5.86
N HIS A 271 16.86 8.32 5.64
CA HIS A 271 17.05 9.57 4.89
C HIS A 271 16.38 9.47 3.49
N GLY A 272 16.76 8.44 2.71
CA GLY A 272 16.20 8.22 1.38
C GLY A 272 14.68 7.97 1.40
N TYR A 273 14.20 7.26 2.43
CA TYR A 273 12.77 7.01 2.61
C TYR A 273 11.99 8.30 2.91
N LEU A 274 12.44 9.12 3.87
CA LEU A 274 11.80 10.40 4.20
C LEU A 274 11.84 11.37 3.01
N GLY A 275 12.97 11.43 2.29
CA GLY A 275 13.09 12.18 1.04
C GLY A 275 12.10 11.70 -0.02
N SER A 276 11.90 10.38 -0.14
CA SER A 276 10.91 9.79 -1.06
C SER A 276 9.47 10.10 -0.65
N VAL A 277 9.17 10.17 0.64
CA VAL A 277 7.85 10.63 1.14
C VAL A 277 7.61 12.09 0.79
N SER A 278 8.61 12.98 0.98
CA SER A 278 8.49 14.39 0.58
C SER A 278 8.38 14.57 -0.95
N HIS A 279 8.99 13.68 -1.70
CA HIS A 279 8.87 13.64 -3.16
C HIS A 279 7.42 13.32 -3.60
N VAL A 280 6.78 12.33 -2.95
CA VAL A 280 5.36 12.00 -3.13
C VAL A 280 4.47 13.17 -2.71
N ASP A 281 4.75 13.79 -1.57
CA ASP A 281 4.03 14.95 -1.08
C ASP A 281 4.00 16.09 -2.10
N HIS A 282 5.13 16.35 -2.76
CA HIS A 282 5.22 17.36 -3.81
C HIS A 282 4.33 17.02 -5.02
N ALA A 283 4.31 15.76 -5.45
CA ALA A 283 3.42 15.31 -6.54
C ALA A 283 1.93 15.50 -6.16
N VAL A 284 1.57 15.20 -4.90
CA VAL A 284 0.23 15.51 -4.38
C VAL A 284 -0.06 17.01 -4.45
N GLY A 285 0.90 17.85 -4.08
CA GLY A 285 0.79 19.31 -4.17
C GLY A 285 0.46 19.77 -5.59
N GLN A 286 1.19 19.29 -6.60
CA GLN A 286 0.94 19.63 -8.00
C GLN A 286 -0.46 19.21 -8.47
N LEU A 287 -0.95 18.04 -8.06
CA LEU A 287 -2.30 17.59 -8.39
C LEU A 287 -3.38 18.47 -7.73
N LEU A 288 -3.19 18.87 -6.47
CA LEU A 288 -4.09 19.79 -5.78
C LEU A 288 -4.09 21.18 -6.42
N GLU A 289 -2.93 21.70 -6.81
CA GLU A 289 -2.78 22.97 -7.52
C GLU A 289 -3.46 22.91 -8.91
N ALA A 290 -3.38 21.78 -9.60
CA ALA A 290 -4.09 21.60 -10.88
C ALA A 290 -5.61 21.66 -10.68
N ILE A 291 -6.16 21.02 -9.63
CA ILE A 291 -7.58 21.13 -9.25
C ILE A 291 -7.96 22.58 -8.98
N ASP A 292 -7.15 23.30 -8.21
CA ASP A 292 -7.40 24.71 -7.85
C ASP A 292 -7.36 25.62 -9.10
N ARG A 293 -6.33 25.48 -9.95
CA ARG A 293 -6.15 26.24 -11.21
C ARG A 293 -7.28 25.98 -12.21
N LEU A 294 -7.80 24.78 -12.26
CA LEU A 294 -8.89 24.41 -13.18
C LEU A 294 -10.29 24.75 -12.61
N GLY A 295 -10.39 25.30 -11.39
CA GLY A 295 -11.66 25.60 -10.74
C GLY A 295 -12.52 24.37 -10.47
N LEU A 296 -11.86 23.25 -10.14
CA LEU A 296 -12.51 21.95 -9.93
C LEU A 296 -12.70 21.60 -8.44
N ARG A 297 -12.31 22.49 -7.53
CA ARG A 297 -12.27 22.21 -6.09
C ARG A 297 -13.65 21.80 -5.52
N ASP A 298 -14.72 22.36 -6.05
CA ASP A 298 -16.11 22.08 -5.68
C ASP A 298 -16.73 20.84 -6.34
N ARG A 299 -15.93 20.08 -7.09
CA ARG A 299 -16.41 18.94 -7.90
C ARG A 299 -15.53 17.72 -7.86
N VAL A 300 -14.35 17.79 -7.25
CA VAL A 300 -13.39 16.67 -7.19
C VAL A 300 -13.24 16.17 -5.76
N LEU A 301 -13.66 14.95 -5.56
CA LEU A 301 -13.28 14.14 -4.40
C LEU A 301 -11.81 13.75 -4.54
N VAL A 302 -11.00 14.09 -3.56
CA VAL A 302 -9.58 13.69 -3.48
C VAL A 302 -9.41 12.63 -2.41
N ILE A 303 -8.77 11.52 -2.76
CA ILE A 303 -8.44 10.42 -1.87
C ILE A 303 -6.93 10.21 -1.94
N TYR A 304 -6.26 10.23 -0.80
CA TYR A 304 -4.87 9.81 -0.66
C TYR A 304 -4.79 8.59 0.25
N SER A 305 -4.05 7.57 -0.20
CA SER A 305 -3.74 6.38 0.61
C SER A 305 -2.43 5.74 0.18
N ALA A 306 -2.08 4.62 0.81
CA ALA A 306 -1.01 3.73 0.39
C ALA A 306 -1.52 2.30 0.29
N ASP A 307 -0.87 1.48 -0.54
CA ASP A 307 -1.21 0.07 -0.66
C ASP A 307 -0.85 -0.73 0.60
N HIS A 308 0.30 -0.45 1.20
CA HIS A 308 0.75 -0.94 2.51
C HIS A 308 1.79 0.02 3.09
N GLY A 309 2.22 -0.22 4.32
CA GLY A 309 3.29 0.55 4.96
C GLY A 309 4.69 0.03 4.68
N ASP A 310 5.64 0.60 5.41
CA ASP A 310 7.06 0.25 5.47
C ASP A 310 7.48 0.17 6.94
N TYR A 311 8.44 -0.65 7.29
CA TYR A 311 8.98 -0.64 8.65
C TYR A 311 9.70 0.66 9.00
N ALA A 312 10.29 1.35 8.03
CA ALA A 312 10.97 2.64 8.24
C ALA A 312 11.86 2.66 9.50
N CYS A 313 12.66 1.63 9.67
CA CYS A 313 13.48 1.29 10.84
C CYS A 313 12.71 0.74 12.05
N GLU A 314 11.40 0.65 12.07
CA GLU A 314 10.68 -0.05 13.13
C GLU A 314 11.14 -1.51 13.23
N HIS A 315 11.30 -2.02 14.45
CA HIS A 315 11.80 -3.37 14.73
C HIS A 315 13.15 -3.69 14.05
N GLY A 316 13.99 -2.67 13.82
CA GLY A 316 15.27 -2.84 13.13
C GLY A 316 15.14 -3.28 11.66
N ASN A 317 13.99 -3.11 11.05
CA ASN A 317 13.68 -3.49 9.67
C ASN A 317 13.44 -2.28 8.77
N MET A 318 13.55 -2.50 7.48
CA MET A 318 13.13 -1.62 6.39
C MET A 318 12.27 -2.40 5.43
N GLU A 319 11.51 -1.70 4.58
CA GLU A 319 10.56 -2.29 3.63
C GLU A 319 9.42 -3.05 4.31
N LYS A 320 8.72 -3.90 3.57
CA LYS A 320 7.60 -4.73 4.02
C LYS A 320 7.98 -6.18 4.32
N ALA A 321 9.20 -6.57 3.96
CA ALA A 321 9.63 -7.95 4.18
C ALA A 321 9.88 -8.21 5.68
N PRO A 322 9.54 -9.39 6.16
CA PRO A 322 9.11 -10.60 5.46
C PRO A 322 7.59 -10.74 5.28
N GLY A 323 6.82 -9.68 5.21
CA GLY A 323 5.38 -9.74 4.99
C GLY A 323 4.57 -10.15 6.23
N ILE A 324 5.13 -9.96 7.41
CA ILE A 324 4.41 -10.17 8.67
C ILE A 324 3.35 -9.07 8.81
N CYS A 325 2.17 -9.44 9.28
CA CYS A 325 1.09 -8.48 9.53
C CYS A 325 1.39 -7.57 10.73
N SER A 326 2.49 -6.78 10.70
CA SER A 326 2.83 -5.75 11.69
C SER A 326 2.03 -4.48 11.46
N ASP A 327 1.74 -3.69 12.51
CA ASP A 327 1.05 -2.40 12.39
C ASP A 327 1.80 -1.43 11.45
N ALA A 328 3.13 -1.48 11.43
CA ALA A 328 3.95 -0.66 10.55
C ALA A 328 3.66 -0.85 9.05
N ILE A 329 3.20 -2.05 8.64
CA ILE A 329 2.93 -2.36 7.23
C ILE A 329 1.45 -2.60 6.92
N THR A 330 0.61 -2.88 7.93
CA THR A 330 -0.83 -3.11 7.71
C THR A 330 -1.67 -1.86 7.91
N ARG A 331 -1.21 -0.90 8.72
CA ARG A 331 -1.85 0.39 8.85
C ARG A 331 -1.32 1.35 7.79
N ILE A 332 -2.24 1.96 7.05
CA ILE A 332 -1.96 2.84 5.91
C ILE A 332 -2.43 4.27 6.19
N PRO A 333 -1.77 5.29 5.62
CA PRO A 333 -2.34 6.64 5.60
C PRO A 333 -3.62 6.61 4.78
N MET A 334 -4.65 7.34 5.23
CA MET A 334 -5.88 7.51 4.47
C MET A 334 -6.48 8.88 4.76
N ILE A 335 -6.58 9.71 3.72
CA ILE A 335 -7.09 11.08 3.79
C ILE A 335 -8.09 11.28 2.66
N TRP A 336 -9.28 11.78 3.00
CA TRP A 336 -10.36 12.06 2.04
C TRP A 336 -10.76 13.52 2.13
N ARG A 337 -10.79 14.23 1.02
CA ARG A 337 -11.29 15.59 0.92
C ARG A 337 -12.50 15.63 -0.01
N LEU A 338 -13.68 15.86 0.56
CA LEU A 338 -14.92 16.08 -0.20
C LEU A 338 -14.91 17.51 -0.78
N PRO A 339 -15.62 17.76 -1.89
CA PRO A 339 -15.71 19.07 -2.49
C PRO A 339 -16.26 20.16 -1.55
N ASP A 340 -17.30 19.84 -0.78
CA ASP A 340 -17.97 20.74 0.18
C ASP A 340 -17.29 20.78 1.55
N GLN A 341 -16.30 19.93 1.79
CA GLN A 341 -15.46 19.87 3.00
C GLN A 341 -16.26 19.89 4.33
N PRO A 342 -17.31 19.07 4.48
CA PRO A 342 -18.21 19.16 5.66
C PRO A 342 -17.51 18.83 6.98
N ALA A 343 -16.36 18.17 6.91
CA ALA A 343 -15.60 17.67 8.05
C ALA A 343 -14.10 18.02 7.97
N ALA A 344 -13.78 19.22 7.41
CA ALA A 344 -12.41 19.69 7.25
C ALA A 344 -11.62 19.65 8.57
N GLY A 345 -10.38 19.12 8.51
CA GLY A 345 -9.45 19.00 9.64
C GLY A 345 -9.81 17.93 10.66
N ARG A 346 -10.81 17.10 10.39
CA ARG A 346 -11.23 16.05 11.33
C ARG A 346 -10.33 14.82 11.26
N VAL A 347 -10.09 14.25 12.44
CA VAL A 347 -9.42 12.97 12.60
C VAL A 347 -10.45 11.92 13.02
N CYS A 348 -10.64 10.91 12.19
CA CYS A 348 -11.54 9.79 12.46
C CYS A 348 -10.74 8.61 13.04
N GLN A 349 -11.17 8.13 14.22
CA GLN A 349 -10.55 7.01 14.92
C GLN A 349 -11.22 5.66 14.62
N SER A 350 -12.31 5.65 13.84
CA SER A 350 -13.00 4.42 13.48
C SER A 350 -12.10 3.51 12.63
N LEU A 351 -12.24 2.21 12.81
CA LEU A 351 -11.63 1.23 11.91
C LEU A 351 -12.24 1.36 10.51
N VAL A 352 -11.40 1.51 9.51
CA VAL A 352 -11.76 1.51 8.10
C VAL A 352 -10.79 0.63 7.31
N GLU A 353 -11.24 0.11 6.19
CA GLU A 353 -10.51 -0.85 5.39
C GLU A 353 -10.28 -0.33 3.96
N ALA A 354 -9.22 -0.78 3.29
CA ALA A 354 -8.92 -0.40 1.91
C ALA A 354 -10.06 -0.76 0.94
N VAL A 355 -10.76 -1.87 1.19
CA VAL A 355 -11.92 -2.32 0.39
C VAL A 355 -13.12 -1.38 0.45
N ASP A 356 -13.20 -0.51 1.46
CA ASP A 356 -14.28 0.46 1.65
C ASP A 356 -14.26 1.58 0.60
N MET A 357 -13.13 1.77 -0.08
CA MET A 357 -12.98 2.80 -1.10
C MET A 357 -14.02 2.65 -2.21
N VAL A 358 -14.24 1.44 -2.71
CA VAL A 358 -15.15 1.18 -3.83
C VAL A 358 -16.61 1.52 -3.51
N PRO A 359 -17.24 0.97 -2.47
CA PRO A 359 -18.62 1.31 -2.15
C PRO A 359 -18.79 2.80 -1.82
N THR A 360 -17.79 3.43 -1.17
CA THR A 360 -17.85 4.85 -0.80
C THR A 360 -17.84 5.76 -2.02
N VAL A 361 -16.94 5.55 -2.99
CA VAL A 361 -16.90 6.41 -4.20
C VAL A 361 -18.14 6.21 -5.05
N CYS A 362 -18.71 5.00 -5.11
CA CYS A 362 -19.98 4.75 -5.77
C CYS A 362 -21.13 5.54 -5.10
N ALA A 363 -21.25 5.45 -3.77
CA ALA A 363 -22.28 6.15 -3.01
C ALA A 363 -22.17 7.68 -3.16
N LEU A 364 -20.96 8.25 -3.01
CA LEU A 364 -20.73 9.69 -3.17
C LEU A 364 -20.98 10.19 -4.60
N ALA A 365 -20.71 9.37 -5.60
CA ALA A 365 -21.00 9.67 -7.01
C ALA A 365 -22.46 9.44 -7.40
N GLY A 366 -23.29 8.91 -6.50
CA GLY A 366 -24.69 8.54 -6.80
C GLY A 366 -24.81 7.40 -7.79
N LEU A 367 -23.80 6.53 -7.87
CA LEU A 367 -23.80 5.34 -8.72
C LEU A 367 -24.30 4.12 -7.95
N PRO A 368 -24.87 3.13 -8.65
CA PRO A 368 -25.18 1.84 -8.03
C PRO A 368 -23.92 1.23 -7.39
N PRO A 369 -24.06 0.50 -6.29
CA PRO A 369 -22.93 -0.19 -5.69
C PRO A 369 -22.34 -1.23 -6.65
N LEU A 370 -21.04 -1.48 -6.55
CA LEU A 370 -20.40 -2.60 -7.21
C LEU A 370 -20.77 -3.86 -6.42
N GLU A 371 -21.68 -4.69 -6.95
CA GLU A 371 -22.30 -5.83 -6.23
C GLU A 371 -21.27 -6.83 -5.67
N THR A 372 -20.09 -6.86 -6.28
CA THR A 372 -19.01 -7.75 -5.86
C THR A 372 -18.14 -7.15 -4.76
N ALA A 373 -18.32 -5.90 -4.34
CA ALA A 373 -17.54 -5.29 -3.27
C ALA A 373 -17.94 -5.88 -1.89
N ASP A 374 -16.92 -6.14 -1.05
CA ASP A 374 -17.08 -6.61 0.32
C ASP A 374 -17.03 -5.46 1.34
N GLY A 375 -16.44 -4.32 0.92
CA GLY A 375 -16.28 -3.14 1.76
C GLY A 375 -17.59 -2.45 2.13
N LYS A 376 -17.49 -1.45 3.00
CA LYS A 376 -18.61 -0.64 3.48
C LYS A 376 -18.49 0.81 3.05
N ASP A 377 -19.62 1.51 2.96
CA ASP A 377 -19.67 2.93 2.63
C ASP A 377 -19.20 3.81 3.79
N LEU A 378 -18.10 4.57 3.60
CA LEU A 378 -17.54 5.52 4.56
C LEU A 378 -18.28 6.88 4.57
N SER A 379 -19.25 7.12 3.69
CA SER A 379 -19.89 8.43 3.54
C SER A 379 -20.43 9.01 4.87
N PRO A 380 -21.00 8.23 5.80
CA PRO A 380 -21.40 8.76 7.10
C PRO A 380 -20.22 9.30 7.92
N LEU A 381 -19.10 8.58 7.94
CA LEU A 381 -17.89 9.01 8.64
C LEU A 381 -17.28 10.26 8.02
N LEU A 382 -17.35 10.39 6.69
CA LEU A 382 -16.84 11.53 5.94
C LEU A 382 -17.68 12.80 6.19
N LYS A 383 -18.98 12.67 6.46
CA LYS A 383 -19.89 13.79 6.73
C LYS A 383 -19.88 14.19 8.20
N ASP A 384 -20.08 13.23 9.08
CA ASP A 384 -20.28 13.47 10.51
C ASP A 384 -19.02 13.19 11.33
N GLY A 385 -18.09 12.40 10.80
CA GLY A 385 -16.80 12.05 11.39
C GLY A 385 -16.88 11.13 12.61
N ASN A 386 -18.06 10.69 13.01
CA ASN A 386 -18.31 9.87 14.17
C ASN A 386 -19.10 8.62 13.77
N GLY A 387 -18.85 7.52 14.46
CA GLY A 387 -19.56 6.25 14.29
C GLY A 387 -18.59 5.08 14.23
N GLU A 388 -19.12 3.88 14.42
CA GLU A 388 -18.40 2.63 14.23
C GLU A 388 -18.86 2.01 12.90
N LEU A 389 -17.94 1.82 11.96
CA LEU A 389 -18.24 1.18 10.69
C LEU A 389 -17.86 -0.31 10.73
N HIS A 390 -16.65 -0.59 11.16
CA HIS A 390 -16.13 -1.93 11.34
C HIS A 390 -15.85 -2.22 12.81
N ARG A 391 -16.46 -3.28 13.33
CA ARG A 391 -16.15 -3.79 14.66
C ARG A 391 -14.74 -4.39 14.72
N VAL A 392 -14.31 -4.99 13.63
CA VAL A 392 -12.98 -5.54 13.42
C VAL A 392 -12.47 -5.18 12.04
N ALA A 393 -11.15 -5.05 11.88
CA ALA A 393 -10.49 -4.94 10.58
C ALA A 393 -9.44 -6.06 10.44
N VAL A 394 -9.36 -6.67 9.25
CA VAL A 394 -8.53 -7.86 9.06
C VAL A 394 -7.57 -7.65 7.90
N THR A 395 -6.32 -8.04 8.14
CA THR A 395 -5.29 -8.18 7.09
C THR A 395 -5.00 -9.66 6.89
N GLU A 396 -5.00 -10.10 5.64
CA GLU A 396 -4.72 -11.47 5.26
C GLU A 396 -3.37 -11.57 4.53
N PHE A 397 -2.47 -12.35 5.06
CA PHE A 397 -1.29 -12.79 4.34
C PHE A 397 -1.37 -14.32 4.11
N ALA A 398 -0.61 -14.84 3.15
CA ALA A 398 -0.74 -16.24 2.71
C ALA A 398 -0.70 -17.27 3.86
N TRP A 399 0.10 -16.99 4.90
CA TRP A 399 0.36 -17.91 6.03
C TRP A 399 0.10 -17.27 7.41
N SER A 400 -0.43 -16.05 7.45
CA SER A 400 -0.85 -15.40 8.70
C SER A 400 -2.02 -14.47 8.45
N LYS A 401 -2.77 -14.16 9.51
CA LYS A 401 -3.84 -13.17 9.48
C LYS A 401 -3.74 -12.28 10.70
N SER A 402 -3.98 -11.00 10.52
CA SER A 402 -4.07 -10.05 11.63
C SER A 402 -5.50 -9.54 11.76
N ILE A 403 -6.01 -9.54 12.98
CA ILE A 403 -7.29 -8.91 13.32
C ILE A 403 -7.06 -7.78 14.30
N ARG A 404 -7.68 -6.64 14.06
CA ARG A 404 -7.74 -5.49 14.95
C ARG A 404 -9.16 -5.28 15.44
N LYS A 405 -9.34 -5.11 16.75
CA LYS A 405 -10.59 -4.75 17.43
C LYS A 405 -10.31 -3.65 18.45
N GLY A 406 -10.76 -2.43 18.18
CA GLY A 406 -10.36 -1.27 18.97
C GLY A 406 -8.85 -1.12 19.00
N ASP A 407 -8.26 -1.09 20.19
CA ASP A 407 -6.82 -0.99 20.42
C ASP A 407 -6.11 -2.35 20.51
N LYS A 408 -6.84 -3.45 20.48
CA LYS A 408 -6.23 -4.78 20.50
C LYS A 408 -5.98 -5.28 19.08
N ARG A 409 -4.80 -5.85 18.87
CA ARG A 409 -4.40 -6.46 17.61
C ARG A 409 -3.80 -7.83 17.86
N LEU A 410 -4.36 -8.84 17.20
CA LEU A 410 -3.84 -10.21 17.19
C LEU A 410 -3.26 -10.54 15.82
N VAL A 411 -2.09 -11.18 15.78
CA VAL A 411 -1.58 -11.87 14.60
C VAL A 411 -1.67 -13.37 14.84
N TYR A 412 -2.51 -14.03 14.06
CA TYR A 412 -2.69 -15.47 14.08
C TYR A 412 -1.74 -16.13 13.07
N TYR A 413 -1.08 -17.18 13.51
CA TYR A 413 -0.27 -18.06 12.68
C TYR A 413 -0.81 -19.48 12.76
N PRO A 414 -0.96 -20.20 11.63
CA PRO A 414 -1.23 -21.64 11.66
C PRO A 414 -0.16 -22.35 12.49
N ARG A 415 -0.58 -23.37 13.23
CA ARG A 415 0.28 -24.08 14.20
C ARG A 415 1.57 -24.61 13.57
N GLU A 416 1.52 -24.98 12.29
CA GLU A 416 2.62 -25.55 11.54
C GLU A 416 3.74 -24.54 11.21
N VAL A 417 3.44 -23.24 11.24
CA VAL A 417 4.39 -22.20 10.79
C VAL A 417 5.64 -22.15 11.67
N PHE A 418 5.48 -22.31 12.98
CA PHE A 418 6.56 -22.26 13.96
C PHE A 418 6.60 -23.51 14.85
N GLN A 419 6.18 -24.67 14.31
CA GLN A 419 6.00 -25.89 15.09
C GLN A 419 7.29 -26.39 15.78
N GLU A 420 8.44 -26.17 15.17
CA GLU A 420 9.73 -26.58 15.73
C GLU A 420 10.08 -25.77 16.99
N ASP A 421 9.89 -24.45 16.97
CA ASP A 421 10.19 -23.54 18.08
C ASP A 421 9.03 -23.46 19.10
N TYR A 422 7.78 -23.62 18.62
CA TYR A 422 6.55 -23.45 19.38
C TYR A 422 5.56 -24.58 19.11
N PRO A 423 5.79 -25.78 19.64
CA PRO A 423 4.91 -26.95 19.40
C PRO A 423 3.47 -26.76 19.89
N GLY A 424 3.27 -25.82 20.82
CA GLY A 424 1.94 -25.40 21.31
C GLY A 424 1.21 -24.40 20.41
N GLY A 425 1.85 -23.91 19.35
CA GLY A 425 1.40 -22.81 18.49
C GLY A 425 2.03 -21.47 18.90
N PHE A 426 2.01 -20.53 17.98
CA PHE A 426 2.52 -19.17 18.15
C PHE A 426 1.52 -18.13 17.66
N GLY A 427 1.47 -17.00 18.34
CA GLY A 427 0.72 -15.82 17.93
C GLY A 427 1.34 -14.56 18.52
N GLU A 428 0.85 -13.41 18.08
CA GLU A 428 1.25 -12.13 18.65
C GLU A 428 0.00 -11.33 19.03
N LEU A 429 -0.05 -10.83 20.26
CA LEU A 429 -1.11 -9.95 20.77
C LEU A 429 -0.50 -8.64 21.25
N TYR A 430 -1.09 -7.52 20.84
CA TYR A 430 -0.66 -6.18 21.23
C TYR A 430 -1.83 -5.36 21.75
N ASP A 431 -1.54 -4.47 22.68
CA ASP A 431 -2.39 -3.38 23.13
C ASP A 431 -1.82 -2.06 22.56
N LEU A 432 -2.35 -1.61 21.42
CA LEU A 432 -1.82 -0.45 20.71
C LEU A 432 -2.04 0.89 21.43
N ALA A 433 -2.94 0.94 22.43
CA ALA A 433 -3.08 2.14 23.28
C ALA A 433 -1.92 2.23 24.29
N ALA A 434 -1.51 1.11 24.88
CA ALA A 434 -0.41 1.06 25.84
C ALA A 434 0.96 0.89 25.16
N ASP A 435 1.00 0.19 24.03
CA ASP A 435 2.21 -0.14 23.27
C ASP A 435 2.00 0.12 21.76
N PRO A 436 1.99 1.39 21.34
CA PRO A 436 1.76 1.77 19.93
C PRO A 436 2.89 1.35 18.98
N TRP A 437 3.99 0.84 19.52
CA TRP A 437 5.17 0.38 18.79
C TRP A 437 5.34 -1.13 18.78
N GLU A 438 4.36 -1.87 19.35
CA GLU A 438 4.34 -3.34 19.37
C GLU A 438 5.63 -3.97 19.94
N MET A 439 6.14 -3.39 21.02
CA MET A 439 7.41 -3.81 21.62
C MET A 439 7.27 -5.03 22.53
N ARG A 440 6.06 -5.38 22.98
CA ARG A 440 5.82 -6.52 23.89
C ARG A 440 4.65 -7.39 23.39
N ASN A 441 4.97 -8.62 23.04
CA ASN A 441 3.95 -9.63 22.71
C ASN A 441 3.27 -10.16 24.00
N LEU A 442 1.95 -9.99 24.06
CA LEU A 442 1.09 -10.40 25.19
C LEU A 442 0.43 -11.79 24.97
N TYR A 443 0.67 -12.44 23.84
CA TYR A 443 -0.02 -13.67 23.44
C TYR A 443 0.13 -14.80 24.46
N PHE A 444 1.30 -14.93 25.07
CA PHE A 444 1.61 -15.96 26.05
C PHE A 444 1.35 -15.53 27.51
N ASP A 445 0.93 -14.30 27.74
CA ASP A 445 0.61 -13.80 29.07
C ASP A 445 -0.76 -14.34 29.51
N PRO A 446 -0.84 -15.15 30.62
CA PRO A 446 -2.11 -15.72 31.10
C PRO A 446 -3.20 -14.68 31.36
N ALA A 447 -2.83 -13.45 31.74
CA ALA A 447 -3.77 -12.36 31.97
C ALA A 447 -4.53 -11.94 30.68
N HIS A 448 -3.99 -12.24 29.52
CA HIS A 448 -4.56 -11.92 28.21
C HIS A 448 -5.15 -13.11 27.45
N ALA A 449 -5.17 -14.32 28.06
CA ALA A 449 -5.64 -15.54 27.41
C ALA A 449 -7.12 -15.45 26.95
N ALA A 450 -7.97 -14.74 27.69
CA ALA A 450 -9.36 -14.51 27.30
C ALA A 450 -9.45 -13.62 26.04
N THR A 451 -8.64 -12.55 25.96
CA THR A 451 -8.58 -11.66 24.81
C THR A 451 -8.07 -12.38 23.54
N VAL A 452 -7.05 -13.24 23.69
CA VAL A 452 -6.56 -14.08 22.58
C VAL A 452 -7.71 -14.91 22.02
N LYS A 453 -8.40 -15.69 22.87
CA LYS A 453 -9.52 -16.55 22.45
C LYS A 453 -10.67 -15.76 21.82
N GLU A 454 -10.98 -14.59 22.36
CA GLU A 454 -11.99 -13.70 21.79
C GLU A 454 -11.61 -13.28 20.37
N LEU A 455 -10.40 -12.77 20.16
CA LEU A 455 -9.96 -12.30 18.86
C LEU A 455 -9.79 -13.43 17.84
N GLU A 456 -9.35 -14.60 18.24
CA GLU A 456 -9.32 -15.80 17.39
C GLU A 456 -10.74 -16.20 16.94
N ARG A 457 -11.72 -16.13 17.84
CA ARG A 457 -13.13 -16.38 17.51
C ARG A 457 -13.68 -15.32 16.56
N GLU A 458 -13.41 -14.05 16.80
CA GLU A 458 -13.82 -12.96 15.93
C GLU A 458 -13.20 -13.09 14.53
N LEU A 459 -11.93 -13.49 14.43
CA LEU A 459 -11.26 -13.75 13.16
C LEU A 459 -11.93 -14.91 12.40
N PHE A 460 -12.27 -15.99 13.10
CA PHE A 460 -12.97 -17.12 12.50
C PHE A 460 -14.37 -16.71 12.03
N ASP A 461 -15.14 -16.03 12.86
CA ASP A 461 -16.49 -15.57 12.54
C ASP A 461 -16.46 -14.60 11.35
N TRP A 462 -15.46 -13.68 11.32
CA TRP A 462 -15.26 -12.78 10.18
C TRP A 462 -14.98 -13.57 8.89
N LEU A 463 -14.08 -14.54 8.91
CA LEU A 463 -13.73 -15.35 7.74
C LEU A 463 -14.94 -16.13 7.22
N VAL A 464 -15.72 -16.74 8.09
CA VAL A 464 -16.92 -17.52 7.72
C VAL A 464 -17.99 -16.61 7.12
N THR A 465 -18.18 -15.41 7.68
CA THR A 465 -19.25 -14.50 7.24
C THR A 465 -18.91 -13.69 5.99
N THR A 466 -17.61 -13.51 5.69
CA THR A 466 -17.16 -12.72 4.52
C THR A 466 -16.77 -13.59 3.32
N THR A 467 -16.49 -14.89 3.54
CA THR A 467 -16.17 -15.81 2.43
C THR A 467 -17.41 -16.07 1.58
N ARG A 468 -17.30 -15.84 0.28
CA ARG A 468 -18.38 -16.09 -0.67
C ARG A 468 -18.50 -17.58 -1.00
N PRO A 469 -19.71 -18.14 -1.09
CA PRO A 469 -19.92 -19.57 -1.40
C PRO A 469 -19.49 -19.97 -2.81
N ALA A 470 -19.45 -19.02 -3.75
CA ALA A 470 -18.99 -19.24 -5.12
C ALA A 470 -17.82 -18.31 -5.43
N THR A 471 -16.75 -18.88 -5.95
CA THR A 471 -15.68 -18.10 -6.56
C THR A 471 -16.27 -17.36 -7.74
N ILE A 472 -16.36 -16.04 -7.63
CA ILE A 472 -16.99 -15.18 -8.68
C ILE A 472 -16.08 -15.07 -9.92
N LEU A 473 -14.84 -15.52 -9.81
CA LEU A 473 -13.94 -15.60 -10.95
C LEU A 473 -14.38 -16.77 -11.84
N PRO A 474 -14.94 -16.50 -13.03
CA PRO A 474 -15.10 -17.58 -13.98
C PRO A 474 -13.71 -18.15 -14.24
N PHE A 475 -13.54 -19.42 -13.92
CA PHE A 475 -12.35 -20.16 -14.31
C PHE A 475 -12.39 -20.26 -15.85
N THR A 476 -11.79 -19.31 -16.53
CA THR A 476 -11.53 -19.41 -17.94
C THR A 476 -10.22 -20.14 -18.08
N PRO A 477 -10.21 -21.40 -18.56
CA PRO A 477 -8.95 -22.06 -18.87
C PRO A 477 -8.17 -21.13 -19.80
N ALA A 478 -6.94 -20.84 -19.45
CA ALA A 478 -6.06 -20.10 -20.34
C ALA A 478 -5.87 -20.93 -21.62
N ASP A 479 -6.35 -20.45 -22.76
CA ASP A 479 -6.33 -21.18 -24.02
C ASP A 479 -4.91 -21.24 -24.64
N SER A 480 -3.95 -20.44 -24.16
CA SER A 480 -2.59 -20.46 -24.66
C SER A 480 -1.65 -21.27 -23.76
N PRO A 481 -0.67 -21.99 -24.33
CA PRO A 481 0.33 -22.71 -23.54
C PRO A 481 1.15 -21.80 -22.61
N GLN A 482 1.42 -20.55 -23.02
CA GLN A 482 2.13 -19.55 -22.22
C GLN A 482 1.29 -19.08 -21.03
N MET A 483 -0.01 -18.87 -21.24
CA MET A 483 -0.95 -18.53 -20.17
C MET A 483 -1.12 -19.72 -19.22
N LYS A 484 -1.23 -20.95 -19.72
CA LYS A 484 -1.24 -22.17 -18.88
C LYS A 484 0.02 -22.30 -18.03
N ALA A 485 1.19 -22.05 -18.60
CA ALA A 485 2.45 -22.10 -17.85
C ALA A 485 2.51 -21.00 -16.77
N ARG A 486 2.05 -19.80 -17.10
CA ARG A 486 2.01 -18.64 -16.17
C ARG A 486 1.00 -18.86 -15.04
N TYR A 487 -0.17 -19.42 -15.34
CA TYR A 487 -1.23 -19.67 -14.35
C TYR A 487 -1.07 -20.97 -13.58
N ASN A 488 -0.49 -22.03 -14.17
CA ASN A 488 -0.17 -23.25 -13.43
C ASN A 488 0.91 -23.03 -12.36
N ASN A 489 1.77 -22.02 -12.54
CA ASN A 489 2.69 -21.60 -11.49
C ASN A 489 2.02 -20.65 -10.45
N ALA A 490 0.89 -20.04 -10.79
CA ALA A 490 0.14 -19.14 -9.93
C ALA A 490 -1.02 -19.83 -9.20
N VAL A 491 -1.62 -20.86 -9.80
CA VAL A 491 -2.55 -21.75 -9.09
C VAL A 491 -1.74 -22.43 -8.01
N LEU A 492 -2.12 -22.18 -6.78
CA LEU A 492 -1.62 -22.91 -5.63
C LEU A 492 -1.83 -24.40 -5.90
N PRO A 493 -0.78 -25.18 -6.29
CA PRO A 493 -1.01 -26.52 -6.82
C PRO A 493 -1.76 -27.40 -5.84
N ASP A 494 -1.72 -27.16 -4.55
CA ASP A 494 -2.19 -28.13 -3.59
C ASP A 494 -2.97 -27.57 -2.41
N ASN A 495 -3.48 -26.38 -2.33
CA ASN A 495 -4.12 -25.86 -1.12
C ASN A 495 -3.40 -26.19 0.20
N LYS A 496 -2.18 -26.67 0.14
CA LYS A 496 -1.38 -27.04 1.29
C LYS A 496 -0.54 -25.85 1.70
N ILE A 497 -0.97 -25.16 2.74
CA ILE A 497 -0.13 -24.25 3.49
C ILE A 497 0.81 -25.14 4.32
N GLY A 498 1.93 -25.58 3.72
CA GLY A 498 2.93 -26.36 4.43
C GLY A 498 4.20 -25.54 4.68
N PRO A 499 5.06 -25.99 5.61
CA PRO A 499 6.36 -25.38 5.86
C PRO A 499 7.20 -25.18 4.61
N ASP A 500 7.10 -26.07 3.63
CA ASP A 500 7.80 -25.98 2.35
C ASP A 500 7.33 -24.83 1.47
N ARG A 501 6.09 -24.39 1.61
CA ARG A 501 5.59 -23.19 0.92
C ARG A 501 6.07 -21.89 1.54
N ILE A 502 6.17 -21.86 2.85
CA ILE A 502 6.80 -20.74 3.58
C ILE A 502 8.28 -20.67 3.18
N ARG A 503 8.95 -21.81 3.03
CA ARG A 503 10.33 -21.92 2.52
C ARG A 503 10.46 -21.58 1.03
N ASN A 504 9.43 -21.79 0.22
CA ASN A 504 9.44 -21.59 -1.23
C ASN A 504 8.74 -20.32 -1.72
N ALA A 505 8.06 -19.56 -0.83
CA ALA A 505 7.58 -18.22 -1.13
C ALA A 505 8.75 -17.30 -1.47
N SER A 506 8.46 -16.15 -2.07
CA SER A 506 9.43 -15.12 -2.51
C SER A 506 10.40 -14.63 -1.42
N PHE A 507 10.35 -15.22 -0.25
CA PHE A 507 11.20 -14.96 0.92
C PHE A 507 12.44 -15.86 1.02
N LYS A 508 12.79 -16.64 -0.02
CA LYS A 508 14.04 -17.40 -0.05
C LYS A 508 15.29 -16.61 0.33
N HIS A 509 15.23 -15.29 0.20
CA HIS A 509 16.32 -14.39 0.55
C HIS A 509 16.38 -14.07 2.06
N TYR A 510 15.32 -14.38 2.82
CA TYR A 510 15.20 -14.07 4.26
C TYR A 510 15.17 -15.33 5.14
N LEU A 511 15.13 -16.51 4.54
CA LEU A 511 15.22 -17.80 5.20
C LEU A 511 16.58 -18.44 4.96
#